data_58051fcc5e95cc95314d5f17b7a7ae0f
#
_entry.id   58051fcc5e95cc95314d5f17b7a7ae0f
#
_cell.length_a   1.000
_cell.length_b   1.000
_cell.length_c   1.000
_cell.angle_alpha   90.00
_cell.angle_beta   90.00
_cell.angle_gamma   90.00
#
_symmetry.space_group_name_H-M   'P 1'
#
loop_
_entity.id
_entity.type
_entity.pdbx_description
1 polymer ?
#
loop_
_entity_poly.entity_id
_entity_poly.type
_entity_poly.pdbx_seq_one_letter_code
_entity_poly.pdbx_strand_id
1 'polypeptide(L)'
;HFDCKKDTLHSGLLLQFMALRDILKDRNEFIYIHVHSELTDMIIVKDGLCKHIASFPFGMKTLLRKISKGTKETVESSDSLLSLYQGSKLSETEQNRMKEIVVPLMTEWVKLGSDSFKDIFDIANIPKTVYLSAHSHFDLFKQALTFDNIYNFDVVSYDSIDSGTDVIFAKGVAQSNMMKIYATTLNERT
;
A
#
# COMPACT_ATOMS: atom_id res chain seq x y z
N HIS A 1 13.08 -20.46 -33.26
CA HIS A 1 12.89 -19.04 -33.53
C HIS A 1 11.79 -18.52 -32.61
N PHE A 2 12.18 -17.89 -31.51
CA PHE A 2 11.26 -17.06 -30.72
C PHE A 2 11.22 -15.70 -31.41
N ASP A 3 10.11 -15.40 -32.07
CA ASP A 3 9.82 -14.08 -32.61
C ASP A 3 9.53 -13.16 -31.43
N CYS A 4 10.55 -12.55 -30.85
CA CYS A 4 10.39 -11.48 -29.88
C CYS A 4 9.79 -10.27 -30.62
N LYS A 5 8.47 -10.19 -30.69
CA LYS A 5 7.80 -8.89 -30.84
C LYS A 5 8.42 -7.98 -29.77
N LYS A 6 8.72 -6.74 -30.14
CA LYS A 6 9.23 -5.71 -29.22
C LYS A 6 8.24 -5.52 -28.07
N ASP A 7 8.34 -6.37 -27.04
CA ASP A 7 7.63 -6.18 -25.79
C ASP A 7 8.35 -5.08 -25.02
N THR A 8 7.77 -3.89 -24.99
CA THR A 8 8.25 -2.81 -24.13
C THR A 8 7.88 -3.16 -22.69
N LEU A 9 8.92 -3.43 -21.88
CA LEU A 9 8.78 -3.65 -20.44
C LEU A 9 8.49 -2.30 -19.77
N HIS A 10 7.28 -2.17 -19.21
CA HIS A 10 6.90 -1.04 -18.37
C HIS A 10 7.02 -1.39 -16.89
N SER A 11 7.52 -0.43 -16.09
CA SER A 11 7.52 -0.59 -14.63
C SER A 11 6.07 -0.70 -14.11
N GLY A 12 5.81 -1.70 -13.26
CA GLY A 12 4.51 -1.87 -12.63
C GLY A 12 4.06 -0.62 -11.86
N LEU A 13 4.99 0.08 -11.22
CA LEU A 13 4.74 1.35 -10.51
C LEU A 13 4.34 2.48 -11.46
N LEU A 14 4.95 2.56 -12.65
CA LEU A 14 4.55 3.54 -13.67
C LEU A 14 3.12 3.30 -14.13
N LEU A 15 2.76 2.05 -14.38
CA LEU A 15 1.39 1.68 -14.79
C LEU A 15 0.38 1.98 -13.67
N GLN A 16 0.72 1.72 -12.42
CA GLN A 16 -0.10 2.11 -11.27
C GLN A 16 -0.30 3.63 -11.19
N PHE A 17 0.76 4.40 -11.36
CA PHE A 17 0.68 5.86 -11.37
C PHE A 17 -0.24 6.37 -12.49
N MET A 18 -0.13 5.82 -13.70
CA MET A 18 -1.00 6.22 -14.82
C MET A 18 -2.46 5.90 -14.55
N ALA A 19 -2.75 4.71 -14.00
CA ALA A 19 -4.09 4.32 -13.60
C ALA A 19 -4.66 5.23 -12.51
N LEU A 20 -3.86 5.53 -11.48
CA LEU A 20 -4.23 6.46 -10.41
C LEU A 20 -4.55 7.85 -10.94
N ARG A 21 -3.73 8.37 -11.85
CA ARG A 21 -3.93 9.70 -12.44
C ARG A 21 -5.25 9.79 -13.21
N ASP A 22 -5.65 8.71 -13.89
CA ASP A 22 -6.91 8.69 -14.62
C ASP A 22 -8.13 8.56 -13.69
N ILE A 23 -7.99 7.85 -12.58
CA ILE A 23 -9.05 7.71 -11.56
C ILE A 23 -9.18 9.00 -10.73
N LEU A 24 -8.06 9.60 -10.35
CA LEU A 24 -7.98 10.75 -9.47
C LEU A 24 -7.79 12.08 -10.24
N LYS A 25 -8.44 12.24 -11.40
CA LYS A 25 -8.26 13.37 -12.34
C LYS A 25 -8.27 14.76 -11.67
N ASP A 26 -9.14 14.92 -10.65
CA ASP A 26 -9.34 16.18 -9.95
C ASP A 26 -8.45 16.33 -8.69
N ARG A 27 -7.58 15.33 -8.43
CA ARG A 27 -6.69 15.34 -7.26
C ARG A 27 -5.26 15.58 -7.70
N ASN A 28 -4.77 16.78 -7.40
CA ASN A 28 -3.42 17.19 -7.79
C ASN A 28 -2.35 16.80 -6.76
N GLU A 29 -2.75 16.51 -5.52
CA GLU A 29 -1.83 16.17 -4.43
C GLU A 29 -2.34 14.97 -3.63
N PHE A 30 -1.55 13.91 -3.59
CA PHE A 30 -1.84 12.71 -2.78
C PHE A 30 -0.60 11.82 -2.62
N ILE A 31 -0.67 10.93 -1.65
CA ILE A 31 0.23 9.78 -1.52
C ILE A 31 -0.57 8.53 -1.85
N TYR A 32 -0.01 7.64 -2.64
CA TYR A 32 -0.53 6.30 -2.82
C TYR A 32 0.41 5.30 -2.17
N ILE A 33 -0.14 4.43 -1.33
CA ILE A 33 0.60 3.36 -0.66
C ILE A 33 -0.06 2.03 -1.02
N HIS A 34 0.73 1.09 -1.53
CA HIS A 34 0.27 -0.26 -1.80
C HIS A 34 1.10 -1.27 -1.01
N VAL A 35 0.44 -1.97 -0.09
CA VAL A 35 1.05 -3.03 0.70
C VAL A 35 0.92 -4.34 -0.06
N HIS A 36 2.02 -4.77 -0.67
CA HIS A 36 2.14 -6.06 -1.33
C HIS A 36 2.46 -7.20 -0.34
N SER A 37 2.71 -8.36 -0.89
CA SER A 37 3.11 -9.54 -0.12
C SER A 37 4.44 -9.34 0.62
N GLU A 38 5.49 -8.89 -0.07
CA GLU A 38 6.85 -8.81 0.47
C GLU A 38 7.37 -7.37 0.65
N LEU A 39 6.77 -6.42 -0.06
CA LEU A 39 7.20 -5.03 -0.06
C LEU A 39 6.00 -4.08 0.01
N THR A 40 6.25 -2.83 0.30
CA THR A 40 5.30 -1.74 0.18
C THR A 40 5.82 -0.74 -0.84
N ASP A 41 4.97 -0.39 -1.81
CA ASP A 41 5.22 0.66 -2.78
C ASP A 41 4.56 1.96 -2.33
N MET A 42 5.23 3.07 -2.62
CA MET A 42 4.73 4.41 -2.35
C MET A 42 4.96 5.32 -3.54
N ILE A 43 3.95 6.10 -3.90
CA ILE A 43 4.00 7.13 -4.93
C ILE A 43 3.54 8.45 -4.30
N ILE A 44 4.32 9.51 -4.45
CA ILE A 44 3.96 10.86 -4.00
C ILE A 44 3.68 11.71 -5.24
N VAL A 45 2.45 12.21 -5.32
CA VAL A 45 1.99 13.11 -6.39
C VAL A 45 1.78 14.50 -5.81
N LYS A 46 2.32 15.51 -6.48
CA LYS A 46 2.13 16.92 -6.16
C LYS A 46 2.07 17.72 -7.45
N ASP A 47 1.16 18.68 -7.52
CA ASP A 47 0.89 19.50 -8.73
C ASP A 47 0.51 18.62 -9.94
N GLY A 48 -0.17 17.48 -9.72
CA GLY A 48 -0.52 16.49 -10.75
C GLY A 48 0.67 15.72 -11.33
N LEU A 49 1.88 15.89 -10.76
CA LEU A 49 3.12 15.22 -11.19
C LEU A 49 3.58 14.20 -10.15
N CYS A 50 4.07 13.07 -10.63
CA CYS A 50 4.78 12.12 -9.78
C CYS A 50 6.11 12.73 -9.34
N LYS A 51 6.23 13.09 -8.07
CA LYS A 51 7.43 13.70 -7.51
C LYS A 51 8.39 12.66 -6.92
N HIS A 52 7.86 11.55 -6.44
CA HIS A 52 8.65 10.51 -5.81
C HIS A 52 8.00 9.13 -5.93
N ILE A 53 8.83 8.13 -6.12
CA ILE A 53 8.45 6.72 -6.08
C ILE A 53 9.46 6.01 -5.18
N ALA A 54 8.96 5.23 -4.25
CA ALA A 54 9.78 4.41 -3.36
C ALA A 54 9.16 3.02 -3.17
N SER A 55 10.02 2.06 -2.88
CA SER A 55 9.64 0.72 -2.44
C SER A 55 10.50 0.32 -1.26
N PHE A 56 9.92 -0.26 -0.23
CA PHE A 56 10.67 -0.75 0.91
C PHE A 56 10.27 -2.18 1.29
N PRO A 57 11.21 -2.99 1.82
CA PRO A 57 11.03 -4.44 1.98
C PRO A 57 10.24 -4.79 3.25
N PHE A 58 9.01 -4.31 3.34
CA PHE A 58 8.07 -4.65 4.39
C PHE A 58 6.67 -4.76 3.79
N GLY A 59 6.20 -5.98 3.57
CA GLY A 59 4.86 -6.28 3.09
C GLY A 59 4.11 -7.20 4.06
N MET A 60 2.94 -7.68 3.66
CA MET A 60 2.06 -8.51 4.48
C MET A 60 2.77 -9.79 4.99
N LYS A 61 3.46 -10.52 4.13
CA LYS A 61 4.18 -11.74 4.55
C LYS A 61 5.34 -11.43 5.48
N THR A 62 5.99 -10.28 5.30
CA THR A 62 7.05 -9.83 6.23
C THR A 62 6.45 -9.59 7.61
N LEU A 63 5.29 -8.92 7.71
CA LEU A 63 4.55 -8.73 8.95
C LEU A 63 4.21 -10.08 9.61
N LEU A 64 3.56 -10.97 8.87
CA LEU A 64 3.15 -12.27 9.40
C LEU A 64 4.34 -13.13 9.87
N ARG A 65 5.46 -13.15 9.14
CA ARG A 65 6.69 -13.84 9.58
C ARG A 65 7.26 -13.27 10.87
N LYS A 66 7.20 -11.94 11.04
CA LYS A 66 7.67 -11.29 12.28
C LYS A 66 6.73 -11.61 13.46
N ILE A 67 5.42 -11.63 13.25
CA ILE A 67 4.43 -12.06 14.25
C ILE A 67 4.67 -13.53 14.61
N SER A 68 4.82 -14.41 13.63
CA SER A 68 5.13 -15.83 13.82
C SER A 68 6.34 -16.06 14.73
N LYS A 69 7.43 -15.30 14.52
CA LYS A 69 8.60 -15.34 15.40
C LYS A 69 8.31 -14.89 16.83
N GLY A 70 7.51 -13.82 17.00
CA GLY A 70 7.16 -13.28 18.31
C GLY A 70 6.20 -14.17 19.09
N THR A 71 5.27 -14.82 18.42
CA THR A 71 4.27 -15.72 19.03
C THR A 71 4.73 -17.17 19.13
N LYS A 72 5.73 -17.57 18.33
CA LYS A 72 6.19 -18.95 18.13
C LYS A 72 5.14 -19.84 17.45
N GLU A 73 4.23 -19.23 16.70
CA GLU A 73 3.20 -19.89 15.91
C GLU A 73 3.63 -20.03 14.43
N THR A 74 2.88 -20.75 13.62
CA THR A 74 3.10 -20.78 12.16
C THR A 74 2.68 -19.46 11.53
N VAL A 75 3.11 -19.22 10.28
CA VAL A 75 2.71 -17.99 9.54
C VAL A 75 1.20 -17.97 9.29
N GLU A 76 0.61 -19.11 8.97
CA GLU A 76 -0.83 -19.28 8.76
C GLU A 76 -1.63 -19.01 10.03
N SER A 77 -1.16 -19.55 11.18
CA SER A 77 -1.75 -19.26 12.49
C SER A 77 -1.62 -17.79 12.86
N SER A 78 -0.52 -17.15 12.47
CA SER A 78 -0.27 -15.72 12.73
C SER A 78 -1.25 -14.81 12.01
N ASP A 79 -1.71 -15.15 10.81
CA ASP A 79 -2.73 -14.41 10.07
C ASP A 79 -4.09 -14.46 10.78
N SER A 80 -4.47 -15.68 11.22
CA SER A 80 -5.70 -15.89 12.02
C SER A 80 -5.64 -15.16 13.36
N LEU A 81 -4.49 -15.23 14.05
CA LEU A 81 -4.28 -14.56 15.32
C LEU A 81 -4.32 -13.02 15.18
N LEU A 82 -3.75 -12.49 14.11
CA LEU A 82 -3.81 -11.06 13.80
C LEU A 82 -5.26 -10.61 13.53
N SER A 83 -6.06 -11.42 12.83
CA SER A 83 -7.48 -11.16 12.59
C SER A 83 -8.29 -11.14 13.90
N LEU A 84 -8.02 -12.08 14.82
CA LEU A 84 -8.65 -12.12 16.14
C LEU A 84 -8.24 -10.92 17.00
N TYR A 85 -6.96 -10.52 16.95
CA TYR A 85 -6.43 -9.35 17.62
C TYR A 85 -7.14 -8.06 17.16
N GLN A 86 -7.25 -7.85 15.85
CA GLN A 86 -7.95 -6.68 15.29
C GLN A 86 -9.43 -6.67 15.63
N GLY A 87 -10.07 -7.84 15.69
CA GLY A 87 -11.48 -8.00 16.08
C GLY A 87 -11.72 -7.93 17.58
N SER A 88 -10.69 -7.72 18.43
CA SER A 88 -10.78 -7.76 19.89
C SER A 88 -11.40 -9.06 20.42
N LYS A 89 -11.11 -10.19 19.76
CA LYS A 89 -11.67 -11.51 20.07
C LYS A 89 -10.74 -12.39 20.89
N LEU A 90 -9.58 -11.87 21.26
CA LEU A 90 -8.61 -12.55 22.12
C LEU A 90 -8.90 -12.27 23.60
N SER A 91 -8.41 -13.12 24.49
CA SER A 91 -8.38 -12.81 25.93
C SER A 91 -7.53 -11.55 26.17
N GLU A 92 -7.78 -10.87 27.30
CA GLU A 92 -7.04 -9.65 27.65
C GLU A 92 -5.52 -9.87 27.67
N THR A 93 -5.08 -10.99 28.22
CA THR A 93 -3.65 -11.36 28.27
C THR A 93 -3.07 -11.54 26.85
N GLU A 94 -3.77 -12.23 25.97
CA GLU A 94 -3.36 -12.46 24.58
C GLU A 94 -3.40 -11.16 23.78
N GLN A 95 -4.43 -10.32 24.02
CA GLN A 95 -4.57 -9.01 23.39
C GLN A 95 -3.35 -8.11 23.73
N ASN A 96 -2.93 -8.08 24.99
CA ASN A 96 -1.77 -7.32 25.43
C ASN A 96 -0.47 -7.88 24.84
N ARG A 97 -0.31 -9.20 24.81
CA ARG A 97 0.84 -9.86 24.16
C ARG A 97 0.92 -9.54 22.68
N MET A 98 -0.21 -9.60 21.96
CA MET A 98 -0.24 -9.24 20.53
C MET A 98 0.08 -7.77 20.31
N LYS A 99 -0.40 -6.88 21.15
CA LYS A 99 -0.09 -5.44 21.11
C LYS A 99 1.39 -5.18 21.22
N GLU A 100 2.08 -5.86 22.16
CA GLU A 100 3.55 -5.75 22.35
C GLU A 100 4.34 -6.19 21.10
N ILE A 101 3.79 -7.10 20.30
CA ILE A 101 4.42 -7.58 19.06
C ILE A 101 4.05 -6.66 17.88
N VAL A 102 2.77 -6.34 17.71
CA VAL A 102 2.25 -5.67 16.51
C VAL A 102 2.62 -4.19 16.47
N VAL A 103 2.53 -3.49 17.61
CA VAL A 103 2.79 -2.03 17.65
C VAL A 103 4.23 -1.68 17.20
N PRO A 104 5.29 -2.33 17.69
CA PRO A 104 6.64 -2.07 17.18
C PRO A 104 6.82 -2.36 15.70
N LEU A 105 6.15 -3.41 15.17
CA LEU A 105 6.21 -3.77 13.76
C LEU A 105 5.54 -2.71 12.88
N MET A 106 4.42 -2.15 13.31
CA MET A 106 3.76 -1.06 12.61
C MET A 106 4.56 0.23 12.68
N THR A 107 5.19 0.51 13.80
CA THR A 107 6.13 1.64 13.94
C THR A 107 7.33 1.50 12.99
N GLU A 108 7.88 0.29 12.86
CA GLU A 108 8.96 0.00 11.89
C GLU A 108 8.48 0.24 10.45
N TRP A 109 7.27 -0.23 10.10
CA TRP A 109 6.70 -0.03 8.76
C TRP A 109 6.51 1.45 8.42
N VAL A 110 5.95 2.25 9.33
CA VAL A 110 5.79 3.71 9.18
C VAL A 110 7.14 4.39 9.05
N LYS A 111 8.12 3.99 9.87
CA LYS A 111 9.48 4.52 9.80
C LYS A 111 10.15 4.27 8.46
N LEU A 112 10.08 3.03 7.92
CA LEU A 112 10.61 2.71 6.61
C LEU A 112 9.96 3.55 5.50
N GLY A 113 8.65 3.75 5.57
CA GLY A 113 7.94 4.66 4.68
C GLY A 113 8.44 6.09 4.78
N SER A 114 8.52 6.65 6.00
CA SER A 114 8.98 8.02 6.21
C SER A 114 10.44 8.22 5.83
N ASP A 115 11.31 7.25 6.12
CA ASP A 115 12.72 7.29 5.74
C ASP A 115 12.93 7.34 4.22
N SER A 116 11.97 6.83 3.46
CA SER A 116 12.05 6.82 2.00
C SER A 116 11.83 8.18 1.35
N PHE A 117 11.27 9.17 2.04
CA PHE A 117 10.95 10.49 1.48
C PHE A 117 11.42 11.70 2.32
N LYS A 118 11.93 11.49 3.54
CA LYS A 118 12.31 12.57 4.47
C LYS A 118 13.35 13.55 3.92
N ASP A 119 14.22 13.08 3.02
CA ASP A 119 15.26 13.90 2.40
C ASP A 119 14.74 14.71 1.20
N ILE A 120 13.49 14.46 0.76
CA ILE A 120 12.88 15.05 -0.43
C ILE A 120 11.77 16.03 -0.04
N PHE A 121 11.03 15.73 1.02
CA PHE A 121 9.88 16.51 1.45
C PHE A 121 9.98 16.89 2.93
N ASP A 122 9.78 18.17 3.19
CA ASP A 122 9.49 18.65 4.55
C ASP A 122 8.09 18.19 4.98
N ILE A 123 7.91 17.96 6.26
CA ILE A 123 6.61 17.54 6.86
C ILE A 123 5.47 18.50 6.47
N ALA A 124 5.77 19.79 6.37
CA ALA A 124 4.78 20.80 6.00
C ALA A 124 4.34 20.73 4.52
N ASN A 125 5.17 20.17 3.65
CA ASN A 125 4.99 20.16 2.20
C ASN A 125 4.54 18.80 1.66
N ILE A 126 4.40 17.77 2.51
CA ILE A 126 3.93 16.47 2.08
C ILE A 126 2.40 16.47 1.91
N PRO A 127 1.85 15.84 0.84
CA PRO A 127 0.42 15.69 0.68
C PRO A 127 -0.22 15.01 1.89
N LYS A 128 -1.41 15.47 2.30
CA LYS A 128 -2.09 14.92 3.49
C LYS A 128 -3.03 13.77 3.17
N THR A 129 -3.56 13.71 1.96
CA THR A 129 -4.42 12.60 1.53
C THR A 129 -3.58 11.41 1.14
N VAL A 130 -3.84 10.28 1.80
CA VAL A 130 -3.20 8.99 1.52
C VAL A 130 -4.23 8.00 1.00
N TYR A 131 -4.05 7.52 -0.21
CA TYR A 131 -4.79 6.39 -0.75
C TYR A 131 -4.03 5.11 -0.42
N LEU A 132 -4.61 4.32 0.48
CA LEU A 132 -4.01 3.07 0.94
C LEU A 132 -4.70 1.88 0.27
N SER A 133 -3.90 0.98 -0.29
CA SER A 133 -4.33 -0.32 -0.80
C SER A 133 -3.60 -1.43 -0.06
N ALA A 134 -4.35 -2.35 0.54
CA ALA A 134 -3.85 -3.54 1.21
C ALA A 134 -4.84 -4.68 1.04
N HIS A 135 -4.37 -5.83 0.57
CA HIS A 135 -5.22 -6.98 0.31
C HIS A 135 -5.90 -7.55 1.57
N SER A 136 -5.22 -7.46 2.70
CA SER A 136 -5.72 -7.89 4.01
C SER A 136 -5.25 -6.93 5.09
N HIS A 137 -5.90 -6.95 6.25
CA HIS A 137 -5.55 -6.14 7.41
C HIS A 137 -5.43 -4.63 7.13
N PHE A 138 -6.25 -4.11 6.22
CA PHE A 138 -6.28 -2.70 5.83
C PHE A 138 -6.33 -1.77 7.04
N ASP A 139 -7.22 -2.04 8.00
CA ASP A 139 -7.40 -1.19 9.19
C ASP A 139 -6.15 -1.09 10.05
N LEU A 140 -5.31 -2.13 10.08
CA LEU A 140 -4.05 -2.11 10.80
C LEU A 140 -3.07 -1.08 10.21
N PHE A 141 -2.90 -1.09 8.89
CA PHE A 141 -2.03 -0.13 8.20
C PHE A 141 -2.60 1.28 8.25
N LYS A 142 -3.93 1.42 8.13
CA LYS A 142 -4.61 2.70 8.31
C LYS A 142 -4.36 3.27 9.70
N GLN A 143 -4.54 2.47 10.76
CA GLN A 143 -4.26 2.88 12.13
C GLN A 143 -2.80 3.28 12.32
N ALA A 144 -1.85 2.54 11.75
CA ALA A 144 -0.44 2.86 11.84
C ALA A 144 -0.11 4.25 11.25
N LEU A 145 -0.72 4.60 10.12
CA LEU A 145 -0.54 5.92 9.47
C LEU A 145 -1.19 7.07 10.24
N THR A 146 -2.25 6.78 11.01
CA THR A 146 -3.01 7.80 11.75
C THR A 146 -2.59 7.93 13.20
N PHE A 147 -1.93 6.91 13.76
CA PHE A 147 -1.54 6.87 15.18
C PHE A 147 -0.45 7.88 15.52
N ASP A 148 0.49 8.09 14.62
CA ASP A 148 1.56 9.05 14.78
C ASP A 148 1.11 10.38 14.15
N ASN A 149 0.57 11.29 14.96
CA ASN A 149 0.03 12.59 14.52
C ASN A 149 1.06 13.54 13.87
N ILE A 150 2.29 13.07 13.61
CA ILE A 150 3.36 13.87 12.99
C ILE A 150 2.96 14.36 11.60
N TYR A 151 2.36 13.49 10.81
CA TYR A 151 1.99 13.82 9.41
C TYR A 151 0.54 14.26 9.24
N ASN A 152 -0.34 13.91 10.18
CA ASN A 152 -1.78 14.23 10.13
C ASN A 152 -2.44 13.76 8.81
N PHE A 153 -2.20 12.50 8.44
CA PHE A 153 -2.72 11.92 7.20
C PHE A 153 -4.22 11.68 7.25
N ASP A 154 -4.90 12.05 6.16
CA ASP A 154 -6.26 11.61 5.84
C ASP A 154 -6.18 10.34 4.99
N VAL A 155 -6.41 9.18 5.62
CA VAL A 155 -6.24 7.87 4.98
C VAL A 155 -7.56 7.35 4.42
N VAL A 156 -7.60 7.25 3.10
CA VAL A 156 -8.75 6.77 2.31
C VAL A 156 -8.43 5.38 1.76
N SER A 157 -9.40 4.46 1.83
CA SER A 157 -9.25 3.18 1.14
C SER A 157 -9.25 3.40 -0.37
N TYR A 158 -8.23 2.88 -1.05
CA TYR A 158 -8.20 2.91 -2.51
C TYR A 158 -9.38 2.16 -3.13
N ASP A 159 -9.81 1.05 -2.51
CA ASP A 159 -10.94 0.24 -2.96
C ASP A 159 -12.30 0.96 -2.80
N SER A 160 -12.36 2.06 -2.04
CA SER A 160 -13.57 2.87 -1.83
C SER A 160 -13.69 4.05 -2.82
N ILE A 161 -12.72 4.25 -3.71
CA ILE A 161 -12.77 5.31 -4.69
C ILE A 161 -13.81 4.94 -5.75
N ASP A 162 -14.94 5.63 -5.71
CA ASP A 162 -15.95 5.52 -6.78
C ASP A 162 -15.40 6.17 -8.05
N SER A 163 -15.00 5.34 -9.00
CA SER A 163 -14.39 5.79 -10.25
C SER A 163 -15.41 6.39 -11.23
N GLY A 164 -16.71 6.42 -10.90
CA GLY A 164 -17.78 6.93 -11.78
C GLY A 164 -17.83 6.25 -13.15
N THR A 165 -16.97 5.28 -13.38
CA THR A 165 -16.95 4.42 -14.56
C THR A 165 -17.36 3.02 -14.12
N ASP A 166 -18.16 2.33 -14.92
CA ASP A 166 -18.58 0.93 -14.73
C ASP A 166 -17.41 -0.08 -14.71
N VAL A 167 -16.21 0.38 -14.39
CA VAL A 167 -15.03 -0.46 -14.18
C VAL A 167 -15.12 -1.03 -12.77
N ILE A 168 -15.77 -2.17 -12.68
CA ILE A 168 -15.85 -3.00 -11.48
C ILE A 168 -14.41 -3.35 -11.05
N PHE A 169 -13.89 -2.60 -10.11
CA PHE A 169 -12.67 -2.97 -9.37
C PHE A 169 -13.00 -4.09 -8.39
N ALA A 170 -13.35 -5.27 -8.91
CA ALA A 170 -13.46 -6.45 -8.10
C ALA A 170 -12.05 -6.88 -7.68
N LYS A 171 -11.71 -6.61 -6.40
CA LYS A 171 -10.67 -7.27 -5.58
C LYS A 171 -9.50 -7.89 -6.38
N GLY A 172 -8.43 -7.15 -6.59
CA GLY A 172 -7.14 -7.65 -7.10
C GLY A 172 -7.08 -8.00 -8.59
N VAL A 173 -8.14 -8.54 -9.18
CA VAL A 173 -8.20 -8.93 -10.60
C VAL A 173 -8.30 -7.70 -11.51
N ALA A 174 -8.99 -6.66 -11.07
CA ALA A 174 -9.18 -5.44 -11.85
C ALA A 174 -7.90 -4.60 -11.96
N GLN A 175 -7.10 -4.54 -10.89
CA GLN A 175 -5.81 -3.87 -10.92
C GLN A 175 -4.88 -4.51 -11.97
N SER A 176 -4.86 -5.85 -12.04
CA SER A 176 -4.13 -6.60 -13.07
C SER A 176 -4.65 -6.32 -14.49
N ASN A 177 -5.96 -6.19 -14.66
CA ASN A 177 -6.56 -5.93 -15.97
C ASN A 177 -6.35 -4.47 -16.42
N MET A 178 -6.46 -3.49 -15.52
CA MET A 178 -6.13 -2.10 -15.83
C MET A 178 -4.65 -1.95 -16.20
N MET A 179 -3.76 -2.57 -15.45
CA MET A 179 -2.33 -2.57 -15.78
C MET A 179 -2.07 -3.15 -17.18
N LYS A 180 -2.78 -4.22 -17.58
CA LYS A 180 -2.69 -4.79 -18.92
C LYS A 180 -3.20 -3.81 -19.99
N ILE A 181 -4.35 -3.15 -19.76
CA ILE A 181 -4.92 -2.16 -20.68
C ILE A 181 -3.93 -1.00 -20.87
N TYR A 182 -3.38 -0.44 -19.79
CA TYR A 182 -2.39 0.64 -19.87
C TYR A 182 -1.11 0.22 -20.57
N ALA A 183 -0.59 -0.98 -20.30
CA ALA A 183 0.58 -1.53 -20.98
C ALA A 183 0.33 -1.64 -22.50
N THR A 184 -0.85 -2.11 -22.91
CA THR A 184 -1.23 -2.21 -24.33
C THR A 184 -1.33 -0.82 -24.96
N THR A 185 -2.01 0.13 -24.31
CA THR A 185 -2.17 1.51 -24.81
C THR A 185 -0.83 2.25 -24.94
N LEU A 186 0.13 2.00 -24.04
CA LEU A 186 1.48 2.56 -24.13
C LEU A 186 2.25 1.97 -25.31
N ASN A 187 2.13 0.66 -25.55
CA ASN A 187 2.78 -0.01 -26.67
C ASN A 187 2.22 0.43 -28.04
N GLU A 188 0.96 0.87 -28.11
CA GLU A 188 0.35 1.39 -29.35
C GLU A 188 0.76 2.84 -29.66
N ARG A 189 1.30 3.58 -28.69
CA ARG A 189 1.75 4.99 -28.85
C ARG A 189 3.25 5.15 -29.11
N THR A 190 4.01 4.06 -29.05
CA THR A 190 5.46 4.00 -29.36
C THR A 190 5.71 3.31 -30.70
#